data_4596b335d224de13c9ace9ff95146a22
#
_entry.id   4596b335d224de13c9ace9ff95146a22
#
_cell.length_a   1.000
_cell.length_b   1.000
_cell.length_c   1.000
_cell.angle_alpha   90.00
_cell.angle_beta   90.00
_cell.angle_gamma   90.00
#
_symmetry.space_group_name_H-M   'P 1'
#
loop_
_entity.id
_entity.type
_entity.pdbx_description
1 polymer ?
#
loop_
_entity_poly.entity_id
_entity_poly.type
_entity_poly.pdbx_seq_one_letter_code
_entity_poly.pdbx_strand_id
1 'polypeptide(L)'
;MISSEQAKQLYADRFEKDKKQSSKGGWHSDITFEPVPSDYAILRLTELPPTGGDTLWASGYEVYDRLSPAYQSFLESLTATYAQPIFNESAEKNGFQIYSAERGSPENVGSDLKAVHPVVRTNPVTGWKSIFAVGHHAKRINEVTEAESQHLLQWFVQLIVENHDLQVRYRWQNPNDVAIWDNRSVYHTATYDYDGVRTGQRAVSLGEKPYLDPESTSRREALEKAKSR
;
A
#
# COMPACT_ATOMS: atom_id res chain seq x y z
N MET A 1 -0.38 -4.93 17.17
CA MET A 1 0.98 -4.47 17.58
C MET A 1 1.89 -4.61 16.35
N ILE A 2 2.81 -3.69 16.17
CA ILE A 2 3.89 -3.78 15.18
C ILE A 2 5.19 -3.85 15.96
N SER A 3 6.01 -4.87 15.72
CA SER A 3 7.30 -5.01 16.38
C SER A 3 8.39 -5.47 15.42
N SER A 4 9.63 -5.06 15.69
CA SER A 4 10.80 -5.51 14.93
C SER A 4 11.00 -7.02 15.00
N GLU A 5 10.66 -7.67 16.11
CA GLU A 5 10.72 -9.13 16.24
C GLU A 5 9.74 -9.83 15.30
N GLN A 6 8.49 -9.38 15.28
CA GLN A 6 7.48 -9.90 14.36
C GLN A 6 7.86 -9.65 12.90
N ALA A 7 8.39 -8.47 12.59
CA ALA A 7 8.87 -8.15 11.25
C ALA A 7 10.05 -9.03 10.82
N LYS A 8 10.97 -9.35 11.71
CA LYS A 8 12.08 -10.30 11.46
C LYS A 8 11.59 -11.72 11.18
N GLN A 9 10.53 -12.17 11.85
CA GLN A 9 9.94 -13.49 11.60
C GLN A 9 9.22 -13.58 10.25
N LEU A 10 8.47 -12.54 9.86
CA LEU A 10 7.67 -12.52 8.65
C LEU A 10 8.46 -12.10 7.39
N TYR A 11 9.51 -11.30 7.58
CA TYR A 11 10.26 -10.65 6.51
C TYR A 11 11.78 -10.72 6.77
N ALA A 12 12.29 -11.91 7.14
CA ALA A 12 13.69 -12.12 7.54
C ALA A 12 14.69 -11.55 6.51
N ASP A 13 14.43 -11.76 5.23
CA ASP A 13 15.24 -11.32 4.11
C ASP A 13 15.40 -9.78 4.04
N ARG A 14 14.46 -9.01 4.59
CA ARG A 14 14.54 -7.54 4.66
C ARG A 14 15.57 -7.04 5.66
N PHE A 15 15.96 -7.88 6.62
CA PHE A 15 16.97 -7.58 7.64
C PHE A 15 18.34 -8.19 7.32
N GLU A 16 18.40 -9.21 6.47
CA GLU A 16 19.67 -9.86 6.11
C GLU A 16 20.51 -8.95 5.21
N LYS A 17 21.68 -8.55 5.69
CA LYS A 17 22.57 -7.59 5.01
C LYS A 17 22.97 -8.05 3.62
N ASP A 18 23.20 -9.34 3.43
CA ASP A 18 23.64 -9.93 2.16
C ASP A 18 22.51 -10.04 1.11
N LYS A 19 21.26 -10.02 1.54
CA LYS A 19 20.07 -10.10 0.66
C LYS A 19 19.43 -8.75 0.40
N LYS A 20 19.70 -7.76 1.23
CA LYS A 20 19.09 -6.44 1.19
C LYS A 20 19.80 -5.50 0.21
N GLN A 21 19.65 -5.74 -1.08
CA GLN A 21 20.14 -4.80 -2.10
C GLN A 21 19.09 -3.76 -2.52
N SER A 22 17.82 -3.99 -2.24
CA SER A 22 16.73 -3.08 -2.61
C SER A 22 15.59 -3.13 -1.60
N SER A 23 15.04 -1.97 -1.26
CA SER A 23 13.85 -1.83 -0.41
C SER A 23 12.57 -1.63 -1.21
N LYS A 24 12.61 -1.69 -2.55
CA LYS A 24 11.45 -1.42 -3.41
C LYS A 24 10.25 -2.34 -3.15
N GLY A 25 10.47 -3.58 -2.74
CA GLY A 25 9.42 -4.53 -2.41
C GLY A 25 8.65 -4.23 -1.11
N GLY A 26 9.04 -3.19 -0.38
CA GLY A 26 8.35 -2.77 0.84
C GLY A 26 7.15 -1.85 0.62
N TRP A 27 7.05 -1.19 -0.53
CA TRP A 27 5.95 -0.29 -0.84
C TRP A 27 4.61 -1.00 -0.94
N HIS A 28 3.57 -0.48 -0.30
CA HIS A 28 2.21 -1.05 -0.32
C HIS A 28 1.19 -0.06 0.25
N SER A 29 -0.09 -0.34 0.02
CA SER A 29 -1.20 0.16 0.82
C SER A 29 -1.71 -0.96 1.72
N ASP A 30 -2.21 -0.62 2.92
CA ASP A 30 -2.62 -1.59 3.93
C ASP A 30 -3.87 -2.38 3.53
N ILE A 31 -3.89 -3.67 3.87
CA ILE A 31 -5.00 -4.62 3.76
C ILE A 31 -5.76 -4.62 2.41
N THR A 32 -5.08 -4.30 1.32
CA THR A 32 -5.67 -4.29 -0.02
C THR A 32 -6.09 -5.67 -0.53
N PHE A 33 -5.76 -6.73 0.19
CA PHE A 33 -6.23 -8.09 -0.06
C PHE A 33 -7.65 -8.37 0.49
N GLU A 34 -8.25 -7.42 1.21
CA GLU A 34 -9.65 -7.51 1.66
C GLU A 34 -10.60 -6.88 0.65
N PRO A 35 -11.84 -7.39 0.50
CA PRO A 35 -12.88 -6.77 -0.33
C PRO A 35 -13.15 -5.30 0.01
N VAL A 36 -13.14 -4.96 1.30
CA VAL A 36 -13.23 -3.59 1.81
C VAL A 36 -11.93 -3.26 2.55
N PRO A 37 -10.95 -2.64 1.88
CA PRO A 37 -9.67 -2.29 2.49
C PRO A 37 -9.76 -1.06 3.39
N SER A 38 -8.66 -0.77 4.06
CA SER A 38 -8.48 0.42 4.90
C SER A 38 -8.62 1.71 4.09
N ASP A 39 -9.37 2.67 4.63
CA ASP A 39 -9.40 4.06 4.15
C ASP A 39 -8.33 4.92 4.83
N TYR A 40 -8.26 4.91 6.16
CA TYR A 40 -7.23 5.59 6.92
C TYR A 40 -6.42 4.61 7.77
N ALA A 41 -5.15 4.92 7.92
CA ALA A 41 -4.29 4.23 8.86
C ALA A 41 -3.63 5.23 9.80
N ILE A 42 -3.52 4.85 11.07
CA ILE A 42 -2.83 5.59 12.11
C ILE A 42 -1.74 4.70 12.71
N LEU A 43 -0.51 5.20 12.76
CA LEU A 43 0.64 4.52 13.35
C LEU A 43 1.21 5.36 14.48
N ARG A 44 1.32 4.77 15.67
CA ARG A 44 2.01 5.32 16.82
C ARG A 44 3.19 4.42 17.15
N LEU A 45 4.40 4.96 17.19
CA LEU A 45 5.59 4.21 17.66
C LEU A 45 5.84 4.50 19.14
N THR A 46 5.98 3.45 19.92
CA THR A 46 6.21 3.51 21.36
C THR A 46 7.67 3.29 21.75
N GLU A 47 8.43 2.58 20.89
CA GLU A 47 9.86 2.36 21.05
C GLU A 47 10.54 2.62 19.71
N LEU A 48 11.64 3.34 19.75
CA LEU A 48 12.38 3.76 18.56
C LEU A 48 13.82 3.28 18.63
N PRO A 49 14.40 2.81 17.52
CA PRO A 49 15.84 2.57 17.45
C PRO A 49 16.58 3.92 17.45
N PRO A 50 17.87 3.95 17.86
CA PRO A 50 18.67 5.18 17.84
C PRO A 50 18.81 5.82 16.46
N THR A 51 18.82 4.99 15.41
CA THR A 51 18.91 5.44 14.01
C THR A 51 18.09 4.51 13.12
N GLY A 52 17.62 5.03 11.97
CA GLY A 52 16.84 4.27 11.00
C GLY A 52 15.40 3.99 11.45
N GLY A 53 14.76 3.04 10.80
CA GLY A 53 13.35 2.69 11.07
C GLY A 53 12.36 3.77 10.66
N ASP A 54 12.71 4.61 9.72
CA ASP A 54 11.86 5.66 9.17
C ASP A 54 10.65 5.08 8.44
N THR A 55 9.65 5.91 8.19
CA THR A 55 8.54 5.58 7.33
C THR A 55 8.49 6.54 6.15
N LEU A 56 8.27 6.01 4.96
CA LEU A 56 8.11 6.78 3.74
C LEU A 56 6.69 6.64 3.24
N TRP A 57 6.16 7.73 2.68
CA TRP A 57 4.89 7.76 1.96
C TRP A 57 5.09 8.30 0.55
N ALA A 58 4.27 7.81 -0.40
CA ALA A 58 4.29 8.25 -1.79
C ALA A 58 2.86 8.45 -2.31
N SER A 59 2.67 9.48 -3.14
CA SER A 59 1.37 9.89 -3.65
C SER A 59 0.93 9.05 -4.85
N GLY A 60 -0.18 8.32 -4.71
CA GLY A 60 -0.83 7.60 -5.81
C GLY A 60 -1.49 8.55 -6.83
N TYR A 61 -1.92 9.73 -6.41
CA TYR A 61 -2.40 10.77 -7.31
C TYR A 61 -1.31 11.25 -8.25
N GLU A 62 -0.11 11.52 -7.71
CA GLU A 62 1.00 11.99 -8.51
C GLU A 62 1.51 10.91 -9.46
N VAL A 63 1.52 9.63 -9.04
CA VAL A 63 1.83 8.51 -9.93
C VAL A 63 0.87 8.48 -11.12
N TYR A 64 -0.44 8.64 -10.88
CA TYR A 64 -1.43 8.70 -11.95
C TYR A 64 -1.24 9.93 -12.85
N ASP A 65 -1.02 11.12 -12.28
CA ASP A 65 -0.85 12.38 -12.99
C ASP A 65 0.38 12.40 -13.93
N ARG A 66 1.40 11.57 -13.67
CA ARG A 66 2.61 11.47 -14.50
C ARG A 66 2.46 10.57 -15.72
N LEU A 67 1.37 9.80 -15.80
CA LEU A 67 1.09 8.94 -16.93
C LEU A 67 0.56 9.76 -18.11
N SER A 68 0.87 9.31 -19.33
CA SER A 68 0.26 9.88 -20.53
C SER A 68 -1.24 9.55 -20.58
N PRO A 69 -2.08 10.39 -21.24
CA PRO A 69 -3.52 10.12 -21.36
C PRO A 69 -3.84 8.73 -21.94
N ALA A 70 -3.03 8.24 -22.88
CA ALA A 70 -3.23 6.91 -23.44
C ALA A 70 -3.04 5.79 -22.40
N TYR A 71 -2.02 5.92 -21.53
CA TYR A 71 -1.81 4.98 -20.44
C TYR A 71 -2.87 5.12 -19.33
N GLN A 72 -3.30 6.33 -19.01
CA GLN A 72 -4.39 6.56 -18.06
C GLN A 72 -5.65 5.82 -18.51
N SER A 73 -6.10 6.05 -19.75
CA SER A 73 -7.30 5.37 -20.32
C SER A 73 -7.16 3.85 -20.36
N PHE A 74 -5.96 3.34 -20.69
CA PHE A 74 -5.69 1.91 -20.68
C PHE A 74 -5.81 1.33 -19.27
N LEU A 75 -5.17 1.93 -18.27
CA LEU A 75 -5.15 1.43 -16.89
C LEU A 75 -6.52 1.54 -16.20
N GLU A 76 -7.35 2.51 -16.57
CA GLU A 76 -8.73 2.65 -16.07
C GLU A 76 -9.65 1.50 -16.50
N SER A 77 -9.31 0.78 -17.58
CA SER A 77 -10.07 -0.39 -18.03
C SER A 77 -9.69 -1.69 -17.30
N LEU A 78 -8.69 -1.66 -16.43
CA LEU A 78 -8.09 -2.86 -15.86
C LEU A 78 -8.46 -3.06 -14.38
N THR A 79 -8.47 -4.34 -13.98
CA THR A 79 -8.56 -4.76 -12.58
C THR A 79 -7.29 -5.50 -12.15
N ALA A 80 -7.07 -5.57 -10.85
CA ALA A 80 -5.97 -6.33 -10.29
C ALA A 80 -6.44 -7.29 -9.20
N THR A 81 -5.82 -8.46 -9.13
CA THR A 81 -5.98 -9.42 -8.05
C THR A 81 -4.95 -9.14 -6.96
N TYR A 82 -5.43 -9.01 -5.73
CA TYR A 82 -4.62 -8.81 -4.52
C TYR A 82 -4.73 -10.04 -3.63
N ALA A 83 -3.64 -10.42 -3.00
CA ALA A 83 -3.63 -11.54 -2.07
C ALA A 83 -2.49 -11.42 -1.04
N GLN A 84 -2.69 -12.06 0.12
CA GLN A 84 -1.70 -12.13 1.20
C GLN A 84 -1.48 -13.57 1.68
N PRO A 85 -0.92 -14.44 0.85
CA PRO A 85 -0.73 -15.85 1.19
C PRO A 85 0.23 -16.07 2.36
N ILE A 86 1.18 -15.15 2.60
CA ILE A 86 2.16 -15.25 3.70
C ILE A 86 1.46 -15.41 5.07
N PHE A 87 0.27 -14.82 5.28
CA PHE A 87 -0.44 -14.99 6.54
C PHE A 87 -0.97 -16.40 6.70
N ASN A 88 -1.48 -17.02 5.64
CA ASN A 88 -1.93 -18.40 5.64
C ASN A 88 -0.75 -19.36 5.84
N GLU A 89 0.35 -19.16 5.14
CA GLU A 89 1.59 -19.93 5.29
C GLU A 89 2.16 -19.83 6.72
N SER A 90 2.14 -18.61 7.28
CA SER A 90 2.55 -18.38 8.67
C SER A 90 1.62 -19.05 9.67
N ALA A 91 0.31 -19.02 9.44
CA ALA A 91 -0.68 -19.68 10.28
C ALA A 91 -0.47 -21.19 10.29
N GLU A 92 -0.28 -21.79 9.12
CA GLU A 92 -0.01 -23.22 8.97
C GLU A 92 1.30 -23.61 9.68
N LYS A 93 2.38 -22.88 9.41
CA LYS A 93 3.70 -23.13 9.99
C LYS A 93 3.72 -23.02 11.53
N ASN A 94 2.94 -22.12 12.12
CA ASN A 94 2.94 -21.85 13.55
C ASN A 94 1.72 -22.44 14.28
N GLY A 95 0.85 -23.19 13.62
CA GLY A 95 -0.26 -23.91 14.22
C GLY A 95 -1.38 -23.03 14.74
N PHE A 96 -1.61 -21.85 14.17
CA PHE A 96 -2.77 -21.01 14.48
C PHE A 96 -3.71 -20.89 13.28
N GLN A 97 -4.92 -20.42 13.50
CA GLN A 97 -5.91 -20.21 12.43
C GLN A 97 -6.06 -18.73 12.12
N ILE A 98 -6.23 -18.42 10.84
CA ILE A 98 -6.62 -17.08 10.40
C ILE A 98 -8.03 -16.81 10.93
N TYR A 99 -8.23 -15.64 11.54
CA TYR A 99 -9.54 -15.19 11.97
C TYR A 99 -10.48 -15.04 10.76
N SER A 100 -11.51 -15.88 10.69
CA SER A 100 -12.37 -16.04 9.53
C SER A 100 -13.74 -15.38 9.64
N ALA A 101 -14.09 -14.88 10.85
CA ALA A 101 -15.30 -14.10 11.02
C ALA A 101 -15.14 -12.68 10.45
N GLU A 102 -16.16 -11.86 10.55
CA GLU A 102 -16.18 -10.49 10.03
C GLU A 102 -15.04 -9.64 10.61
N ARG A 103 -14.22 -9.07 9.70
CA ARG A 103 -13.11 -8.19 10.03
C ARG A 103 -13.47 -6.73 9.73
N GLY A 104 -14.50 -6.22 10.45
CA GLY A 104 -14.96 -4.84 10.39
C GLY A 104 -15.85 -4.49 9.18
N SER A 105 -16.02 -5.40 8.24
CA SER A 105 -17.01 -5.32 7.14
C SER A 105 -17.57 -6.71 6.90
N PRO A 106 -18.89 -6.83 6.61
CA PRO A 106 -19.52 -8.10 6.28
C PRO A 106 -18.90 -8.83 5.07
N GLU A 107 -18.26 -8.08 4.19
CA GLU A 107 -17.55 -8.64 3.03
C GLU A 107 -16.17 -9.20 3.39
N ASN A 108 -15.57 -8.74 4.49
CA ASN A 108 -14.22 -9.14 4.92
C ASN A 108 -14.28 -10.38 5.80
N VAL A 109 -14.60 -11.52 5.23
CA VAL A 109 -14.79 -12.81 5.93
C VAL A 109 -14.00 -13.93 5.28
N GLY A 110 -13.86 -15.06 5.99
CA GLY A 110 -13.14 -16.23 5.49
C GLY A 110 -11.63 -16.12 5.68
N SER A 111 -10.94 -17.18 5.30
CA SER A 111 -9.48 -17.31 5.40
C SER A 111 -8.75 -17.09 4.08
N ASP A 112 -9.47 -16.99 2.95
CA ASP A 112 -8.87 -16.63 1.67
C ASP A 112 -8.71 -15.11 1.60
N LEU A 113 -7.51 -14.65 1.97
CA LEU A 113 -7.15 -13.23 1.98
C LEU A 113 -6.84 -12.77 0.56
N LYS A 114 -7.91 -12.61 -0.24
CA LYS A 114 -7.84 -12.28 -1.66
C LYS A 114 -9.02 -11.41 -2.08
N ALA A 115 -8.73 -10.41 -2.89
CA ALA A 115 -9.74 -9.51 -3.47
C ALA A 115 -9.37 -9.09 -4.90
N VAL A 116 -10.35 -8.57 -5.63
CA VAL A 116 -10.16 -7.93 -6.95
C VAL A 116 -10.60 -6.49 -6.84
N HIS A 117 -9.74 -5.56 -7.27
CA HIS A 117 -10.01 -4.13 -7.27
C HIS A 117 -9.61 -3.50 -8.59
N PRO A 118 -10.12 -2.30 -8.94
CA PRO A 118 -9.65 -1.56 -10.10
C PRO A 118 -8.16 -1.18 -9.96
N VAL A 119 -7.45 -1.12 -11.08
CA VAL A 119 -6.05 -0.64 -11.12
C VAL A 119 -5.98 0.85 -10.79
N VAL A 120 -6.96 1.62 -11.29
CA VAL A 120 -7.17 3.04 -10.97
C VAL A 120 -8.42 3.15 -10.13
N ARG A 121 -8.33 3.76 -8.95
CA ARG A 121 -9.51 4.01 -8.10
C ARG A 121 -9.78 5.49 -7.94
N THR A 122 -11.04 5.82 -7.67
CA THR A 122 -11.47 7.14 -7.24
C THR A 122 -11.46 7.23 -5.71
N ASN A 123 -10.88 8.29 -5.17
CA ASN A 123 -11.04 8.61 -3.75
C ASN A 123 -12.37 9.34 -3.55
N PRO A 124 -13.30 8.82 -2.71
CA PRO A 124 -14.64 9.39 -2.56
C PRO A 124 -14.67 10.78 -1.91
N VAL A 125 -13.61 11.16 -1.21
CA VAL A 125 -13.53 12.45 -0.53
C VAL A 125 -13.06 13.55 -1.49
N THR A 126 -12.06 13.26 -2.31
CA THR A 126 -11.47 14.25 -3.22
C THR A 126 -12.05 14.19 -4.63
N GLY A 127 -12.65 13.05 -5.02
CA GLY A 127 -13.05 12.78 -6.40
C GLY A 127 -11.87 12.57 -7.35
N TRP A 128 -10.66 12.32 -6.83
CA TRP A 128 -9.45 12.21 -7.64
C TRP A 128 -9.07 10.76 -7.90
N LYS A 129 -8.54 10.52 -9.09
CA LYS A 129 -8.02 9.24 -9.52
C LYS A 129 -6.62 8.98 -8.97
N SER A 130 -6.35 7.75 -8.55
CA SER A 130 -5.03 7.29 -8.13
C SER A 130 -4.76 5.89 -8.66
N ILE A 131 -3.49 5.57 -8.94
CA ILE A 131 -3.09 4.17 -9.17
C ILE A 131 -3.23 3.42 -7.85
N PHE A 132 -3.90 2.26 -7.87
CA PHE A 132 -4.12 1.46 -6.67
C PHE A 132 -3.33 0.15 -6.68
N ALA A 133 -3.03 -0.41 -7.84
CA ALA A 133 -2.36 -1.70 -8.01
C ALA A 133 -0.84 -1.63 -7.75
N VAL A 134 -0.46 -1.22 -6.53
CA VAL A 134 0.94 -1.08 -6.14
C VAL A 134 1.28 -1.98 -4.95
N GLY A 135 2.47 -2.54 -5.00
CA GLY A 135 3.10 -3.23 -3.89
C GLY A 135 2.83 -4.72 -3.83
N HIS A 136 3.31 -5.33 -2.77
CA HIS A 136 3.42 -6.78 -2.65
C HIS A 136 2.08 -7.53 -2.52
N HIS A 137 0.98 -6.85 -2.23
CA HIS A 137 -0.35 -7.46 -2.24
C HIS A 137 -0.91 -7.60 -3.66
N ALA A 138 -0.61 -6.68 -4.59
CA ALA A 138 -1.02 -6.79 -5.98
C ALA A 138 -0.25 -7.92 -6.67
N LYS A 139 -0.95 -8.99 -7.06
CA LYS A 139 -0.33 -10.21 -7.60
C LYS A 139 -0.44 -10.29 -9.12
N ARG A 140 -1.51 -9.75 -9.69
CA ARG A 140 -1.79 -9.84 -11.11
C ARG A 140 -2.68 -8.69 -11.58
N ILE A 141 -2.39 -8.17 -12.76
CA ILE A 141 -3.34 -7.38 -13.56
C ILE A 141 -4.13 -8.38 -14.42
N ASN A 142 -5.45 -8.37 -14.33
CA ASN A 142 -6.27 -9.51 -14.77
C ASN A 142 -6.47 -9.59 -16.29
N GLU A 143 -6.65 -8.45 -16.97
CA GLU A 143 -7.07 -8.37 -18.38
C GLU A 143 -5.90 -8.44 -19.38
N VAL A 144 -4.68 -8.64 -18.90
CA VAL A 144 -3.46 -8.68 -19.70
C VAL A 144 -2.75 -10.02 -19.54
N THR A 145 -1.77 -10.29 -20.41
CA THR A 145 -0.93 -11.49 -20.30
C THR A 145 -0.08 -11.48 -19.02
N GLU A 146 0.44 -12.63 -18.62
CA GLU A 146 1.30 -12.72 -17.43
C GLU A 146 2.53 -11.80 -17.52
N ALA A 147 3.19 -11.77 -18.67
CA ALA A 147 4.37 -10.94 -18.88
C ALA A 147 4.05 -9.43 -18.80
N GLU A 148 2.94 -9.01 -19.39
CA GLU A 148 2.45 -7.62 -19.30
C GLU A 148 2.06 -7.25 -17.87
N SER A 149 1.37 -8.14 -17.16
CA SER A 149 1.02 -7.96 -15.75
C SER A 149 2.27 -7.75 -14.89
N GLN A 150 3.27 -8.60 -15.03
CA GLN A 150 4.55 -8.48 -14.31
C GLN A 150 5.26 -7.17 -14.64
N HIS A 151 5.27 -6.78 -15.90
CA HIS A 151 5.86 -5.52 -16.32
C HIS A 151 5.16 -4.31 -15.69
N LEU A 152 3.82 -4.27 -15.73
CA LEU A 152 3.03 -3.16 -15.17
C LEU A 152 3.23 -3.05 -13.64
N LEU A 153 3.15 -4.17 -12.91
CA LEU A 153 3.35 -4.16 -11.46
C LEU A 153 4.76 -3.69 -11.07
N GLN A 154 5.78 -4.10 -11.81
CA GLN A 154 7.15 -3.64 -11.59
C GLN A 154 7.31 -2.16 -11.93
N TRP A 155 6.72 -1.71 -13.03
CA TRP A 155 6.78 -0.32 -13.47
C TRP A 155 6.09 0.64 -12.50
N PHE A 156 4.93 0.27 -11.92
CA PHE A 156 4.28 1.09 -10.90
C PHE A 156 5.16 1.31 -9.67
N VAL A 157 5.86 0.28 -9.22
CA VAL A 157 6.84 0.42 -8.13
C VAL A 157 8.04 1.27 -8.57
N GLN A 158 8.51 1.11 -9.81
CA GLN A 158 9.60 1.90 -10.38
C GLN A 158 9.25 3.39 -10.42
N LEU A 159 8.02 3.76 -10.83
CA LEU A 159 7.53 5.14 -10.81
C LEU A 159 7.56 5.77 -9.42
N ILE A 160 7.46 4.97 -8.36
CA ILE A 160 7.59 5.47 -7.00
C ILE A 160 9.07 5.62 -6.62
N VAL A 161 9.88 4.56 -6.78
CA VAL A 161 11.24 4.55 -6.23
C VAL A 161 12.23 5.42 -6.98
N GLU A 162 11.97 5.72 -8.25
CA GLU A 162 12.80 6.60 -9.07
C GLU A 162 12.39 8.08 -8.99
N ASN A 163 11.25 8.40 -8.38
CA ASN A 163 10.71 9.75 -8.26
C ASN A 163 10.61 10.15 -6.78
N HIS A 164 11.72 10.52 -6.18
CA HIS A 164 11.77 10.92 -4.75
C HIS A 164 11.03 12.22 -4.44
N ASP A 165 10.71 13.03 -5.43
CA ASP A 165 9.94 14.28 -5.29
C ASP A 165 8.43 14.05 -5.03
N LEU A 166 7.91 12.84 -5.27
CA LEU A 166 6.55 12.45 -4.86
C LEU A 166 6.51 11.71 -3.51
N GLN A 167 7.65 11.58 -2.85
CA GLN A 167 7.79 10.87 -1.60
C GLN A 167 7.98 11.83 -0.42
N VAL A 168 7.50 11.41 0.75
CA VAL A 168 7.82 12.01 2.05
C VAL A 168 8.51 10.95 2.89
N ARG A 169 9.69 11.25 3.42
CA ARG A 169 10.39 10.42 4.40
C ARG A 169 10.27 11.06 5.77
N TYR A 170 9.70 10.33 6.72
CA TYR A 170 9.54 10.78 8.11
C TYR A 170 10.47 10.00 9.02
N ARG A 171 11.38 10.71 9.67
CA ARG A 171 12.19 10.19 10.75
C ARG A 171 11.44 10.37 12.05
N TRP A 172 11.12 9.27 12.71
CA TRP A 172 10.52 9.26 14.03
C TRP A 172 11.50 9.83 15.04
N GLN A 173 11.08 10.83 15.81
CA GLN A 173 11.97 11.56 16.73
C GLN A 173 11.70 11.20 18.19
N ASN A 174 10.41 11.03 18.53
CA ASN A 174 10.02 10.79 19.92
C ASN A 174 9.13 9.55 20.02
N PRO A 175 9.26 8.78 21.13
CA PRO A 175 8.24 7.81 21.50
C PRO A 175 6.87 8.48 21.57
N ASN A 176 5.87 7.79 21.04
CA ASN A 176 4.49 8.25 20.89
C ASN A 176 4.22 9.27 19.78
N ASP A 177 5.18 9.58 18.92
CA ASP A 177 4.89 10.24 17.66
C ASP A 177 3.84 9.45 16.88
N VAL A 178 2.93 10.16 16.21
CA VAL A 178 1.81 9.58 15.47
C VAL A 178 1.84 10.06 14.02
N ALA A 179 1.65 9.13 13.10
CA ALA A 179 1.38 9.44 11.70
C ALA A 179 -0.01 8.93 11.30
N ILE A 180 -0.73 9.73 10.52
CA ILE A 180 -2.04 9.38 9.96
C ILE A 180 -1.97 9.60 8.45
N TRP A 181 -2.48 8.65 7.66
CA TRP A 181 -2.52 8.77 6.20
C TRP A 181 -3.79 8.19 5.59
N ASP A 182 -4.19 8.75 4.46
CA ASP A 182 -5.25 8.21 3.62
C ASP A 182 -4.70 7.06 2.77
N ASN A 183 -5.00 5.85 3.18
CA ASN A 183 -4.50 4.61 2.56
C ASN A 183 -5.09 4.34 1.16
N ARG A 184 -6.10 5.12 0.75
CA ARG A 184 -6.73 5.02 -0.57
C ARG A 184 -5.90 5.64 -1.69
N SER A 185 -5.03 6.57 -1.34
CA SER A 185 -4.26 7.38 -2.28
C SER A 185 -2.78 7.50 -1.96
N VAL A 186 -2.32 6.84 -0.88
CA VAL A 186 -0.92 6.89 -0.44
C VAL A 186 -0.39 5.49 -0.23
N TYR A 187 0.78 5.22 -0.81
CA TYR A 187 1.57 4.03 -0.51
C TYR A 187 2.57 4.34 0.60
N HIS A 188 2.98 3.32 1.34
CA HIS A 188 4.00 3.51 2.35
C HIS A 188 4.96 2.33 2.43
N THR A 189 6.11 2.58 3.04
CA THR A 189 7.11 1.57 3.39
C THR A 189 7.86 1.98 4.64
N ALA A 190 8.28 1.00 5.45
CA ALA A 190 9.24 1.25 6.53
C ALA A 190 10.64 0.94 6.05
N THR A 191 11.65 1.64 6.60
CA THR A 191 13.04 1.26 6.41
C THR A 191 13.45 0.21 7.43
N TYR A 192 14.29 -0.73 7.01
CA TYR A 192 14.81 -1.82 7.86
C TYR A 192 16.33 -1.66 8.06
N ASP A 193 16.75 -0.41 8.21
CA ASP A 193 18.13 0.06 8.32
C ASP A 193 18.53 0.37 9.77
N TYR A 194 17.96 -0.35 10.72
CA TYR A 194 18.18 -0.13 12.15
C TYR A 194 18.57 -1.41 12.88
N ASP A 195 19.32 -1.22 13.96
CA ASP A 195 19.54 -2.20 14.99
C ASP A 195 18.74 -1.82 16.25
N GLY A 196 18.29 -2.82 17.02
CA GLY A 196 17.51 -2.61 18.24
C GLY A 196 15.99 -2.77 18.03
N VAL A 197 15.25 -2.21 18.97
CA VAL A 197 13.79 -2.39 19.05
C VAL A 197 13.08 -1.24 18.34
N ARG A 198 12.08 -1.59 17.55
CA ARG A 198 11.11 -0.68 16.96
C ARG A 198 9.73 -1.27 17.15
N THR A 199 8.95 -0.68 18.04
CA THR A 199 7.64 -1.19 18.45
C THR A 199 6.60 -0.10 18.37
N GLY A 200 5.37 -0.46 18.00
CA GLY A 200 4.26 0.47 17.95
C GLY A 200 2.91 -0.20 17.80
N GLN A 201 1.93 0.61 17.63
CA GLN A 201 0.55 0.22 17.43
C GLN A 201 0.04 0.86 16.14
N ARG A 202 -0.61 0.07 15.31
CA ARG A 202 -1.32 0.55 14.13
C ARG A 202 -2.80 0.21 14.28
N ALA A 203 -3.64 1.20 14.04
CA ALA A 203 -5.06 1.03 13.83
C ALA A 203 -5.41 1.47 12.41
N VAL A 204 -6.44 0.86 11.85
CA VAL A 204 -6.99 1.20 10.54
C VAL A 204 -8.49 1.34 10.67
N SER A 205 -9.08 2.28 9.96
CA SER A 205 -10.52 2.30 9.70
C SER A 205 -10.81 1.62 8.37
N LEU A 206 -12.05 1.19 8.16
CA LEU A 206 -12.49 0.64 6.88
C LEU A 206 -13.34 1.67 6.17
N GLY A 207 -13.10 1.81 4.88
CA GLY A 207 -13.84 2.71 4.03
C GLY A 207 -14.86 2.02 3.16
N GLU A 208 -14.80 2.33 1.90
CA GLU A 208 -15.62 1.76 0.86
C GLU A 208 -14.88 0.66 0.10
N LYS A 209 -15.64 -0.19 -0.58
CA LYS A 209 -15.08 -1.07 -1.61
C LYS A 209 -14.49 -0.23 -2.74
N PRO A 210 -13.23 -0.47 -3.14
CA PRO A 210 -12.59 0.31 -4.19
C PRO A 210 -13.37 0.32 -5.50
N TYR A 211 -13.54 1.49 -6.07
CA TYR A 211 -14.24 1.70 -7.34
C TYR A 211 -13.55 2.78 -8.20
N LEU A 212 -13.82 2.77 -9.49
CA LEU A 212 -13.50 3.85 -10.40
C LEU A 212 -14.82 4.52 -10.83
N ASP A 213 -14.94 5.82 -10.56
CA ASP A 213 -15.98 6.67 -11.12
C ASP A 213 -15.44 7.24 -12.45
N PRO A 214 -16.08 6.94 -13.60
CA PRO A 214 -15.65 7.44 -14.89
C PRO A 214 -15.69 8.98 -14.99
N GLU A 215 -16.56 9.64 -14.22
CA GLU A 215 -16.67 11.11 -14.18
C GLU A 215 -15.64 11.76 -13.24
N SER A 216 -14.85 10.98 -12.50
CA SER A 216 -13.80 11.50 -11.65
C SER A 216 -12.63 12.06 -12.47
N THR A 217 -11.88 12.97 -11.87
CA THR A 217 -10.77 13.65 -12.54
C THR A 217 -9.41 13.31 -11.90
N SER A 218 -8.34 13.59 -12.60
CA SER A 218 -7.02 13.59 -11.97
C SER A 218 -6.90 14.77 -10.99
N ARG A 219 -5.97 14.67 -10.05
CA ARG A 219 -5.66 15.78 -9.12
C ARG A 219 -5.17 17.01 -9.91
N ARG A 220 -4.36 16.82 -10.94
CA ARG A 220 -3.83 17.89 -11.79
C ARG A 220 -4.96 18.65 -12.47
N GLU A 221 -5.87 17.96 -13.15
CA GLU A 221 -7.04 18.56 -13.80
C GLU A 221 -7.94 19.32 -12.83
N ALA A 222 -8.19 18.76 -11.65
CA ALA A 222 -9.01 19.40 -10.62
C ALA A 222 -8.37 20.72 -10.12
N LEU A 223 -7.05 20.72 -9.89
CA LEU A 223 -6.32 21.92 -9.45
C LEU A 223 -6.22 22.98 -10.54
N GLU A 224 -6.08 22.60 -11.81
CA GLU A 224 -6.08 23.53 -12.95
C GLU A 224 -7.45 24.18 -13.12
N LYS A 225 -8.54 23.42 -13.04
CA LYS A 225 -9.91 23.96 -13.06
C LYS A 225 -10.18 24.93 -11.89
N ALA A 226 -9.61 24.65 -10.72
CA ALA A 226 -9.77 25.55 -9.55
C ALA A 226 -9.03 26.88 -9.72
N LYS A 227 -7.88 26.90 -10.41
CA LYS A 227 -7.11 28.12 -10.69
C LYS A 227 -7.74 29.02 -11.78
N SER A 228 -8.58 28.43 -12.65
CA SER A 228 -9.23 29.13 -13.75
C SER A 228 -10.58 29.77 -13.36
N ARG A 229 -11.00 29.60 -12.12
CA ARG A 229 -12.20 30.22 -11.51
C ARG A 229 -11.80 31.40 -10.64
#